data_7a2ce4b4fe0455692e287cfb20ee37df
#
_entry.id   7a2ce4b4fe0455692e287cfb20ee37df
#
_cell.length_a   1.000
_cell.length_b   1.000
_cell.length_c   1.000
_cell.angle_alpha   90.00
_cell.angle_beta   90.00
_cell.angle_gamma   90.00
#
_symmetry.space_group_name_H-M   'P 1'
#
loop_
_entity.id
_entity.type
_entity.pdbx_description
1 polymer ?
#
loop_
_entity_poly.entity_id
_entity_poly.type
_entity_poly.pdbx_seq_one_letter_code
_entity_poly.pdbx_strand_id
1 'polypeptide(L)'
;QESRSKAAREKLLRATIELLAERGYAGLTTKEVAARAGFSNGALMHHFSTKADLVIAAGAHIYERHIEEGRRIAASPAARTDPLKAFIADCENVYLGSSFIPTTEMMVAARSDPLMHAPFDAFMRDYRSTMNDIWMKAFMRAGYSEEQASFTIMSTLYIVRGMAINSLWQKNLPYYRSFLREWSKIEKTGALKKARATIR
;
A
#
# COMPACT_ATOMS: atom_id res chain seq x y z
N GLN A 1 26.13 -15.36 11.83
CA GLN A 1 26.37 -14.83 10.48
C GLN A 1 25.04 -14.46 9.83
N GLU A 2 24.01 -15.30 9.91
CA GLU A 2 22.67 -15.09 9.34
C GLU A 2 21.95 -13.85 9.93
N SER A 3 22.01 -13.64 11.23
CA SER A 3 21.43 -12.45 11.90
C SER A 3 22.06 -11.13 11.42
N ARG A 4 23.38 -11.12 11.18
CA ARG A 4 24.07 -9.91 10.63
C ARG A 4 23.67 -9.66 9.19
N SER A 5 23.52 -10.70 8.38
CA SER A 5 23.09 -10.60 6.98
C SER A 5 21.65 -10.06 6.89
N LYS A 6 20.73 -10.55 7.74
CA LYS A 6 19.35 -10.04 7.83
C LYS A 6 19.30 -8.57 8.23
N ALA A 7 20.06 -8.17 9.26
CA ALA A 7 20.14 -6.79 9.70
C ALA A 7 20.72 -5.85 8.62
N ALA A 8 21.72 -6.31 7.87
CA ALA A 8 22.27 -5.55 6.74
C ALA A 8 21.23 -5.37 5.63
N ARG A 9 20.51 -6.44 5.26
CA ARG A 9 19.46 -6.41 4.27
C ARG A 9 18.35 -5.43 4.67
N GLU A 10 17.89 -5.43 5.91
CA GLU A 10 16.87 -4.49 6.41
C GLU A 10 17.32 -3.03 6.32
N LYS A 11 18.60 -2.72 6.63
CA LYS A 11 19.14 -1.36 6.48
C LYS A 11 19.15 -0.92 5.02
N LEU A 12 19.54 -1.80 4.10
CA LEU A 12 19.53 -1.53 2.66
C LEU A 12 18.10 -1.27 2.14
N LEU A 13 17.13 -2.07 2.53
CA LEU A 13 15.73 -1.88 2.14
C LEU A 13 15.17 -0.55 2.67
N ARG A 14 15.48 -0.20 3.92
CA ARG A 14 15.06 1.09 4.51
C ARG A 14 15.65 2.28 3.76
N ALA A 15 16.96 2.26 3.51
CA ALA A 15 17.63 3.30 2.73
C ALA A 15 17.07 3.43 1.30
N THR A 16 16.67 2.30 0.69
CA THR A 16 16.01 2.28 -0.62
C THR A 16 14.65 2.98 -0.56
N ILE A 17 13.84 2.68 0.44
CA ILE A 17 12.50 3.30 0.61
C ILE A 17 12.62 4.81 0.82
N GLU A 18 13.57 5.26 1.62
CA GLU A 18 13.83 6.68 1.86
C GLU A 18 14.25 7.40 0.58
N LEU A 19 15.19 6.82 -0.18
CA LEU A 19 15.67 7.40 -1.45
C LEU A 19 14.59 7.39 -2.55
N LEU A 20 13.74 6.37 -2.60
CA LEU A 20 12.57 6.36 -3.49
C LEU A 20 11.62 7.51 -3.16
N ALA A 21 11.39 7.79 -1.88
CA ALA A 21 10.54 8.90 -1.47
C ALA A 21 11.15 10.28 -1.79
N GLU A 22 12.47 10.41 -1.68
CA GLU A 22 13.20 11.67 -1.88
C GLU A 22 13.47 11.99 -3.36
N ARG A 23 13.79 10.99 -4.18
CA ARG A 23 14.37 11.17 -5.52
C ARG A 23 13.65 10.40 -6.63
N GLY A 24 12.69 9.59 -6.27
CA GLY A 24 12.03 8.68 -7.18
C GLY A 24 12.92 7.55 -7.70
N TYR A 25 12.35 6.68 -8.51
CA TYR A 25 13.08 5.54 -9.08
C TYR A 25 14.22 5.99 -10.02
N ALA A 26 13.98 6.99 -10.87
CA ALA A 26 14.99 7.45 -11.84
C ALA A 26 16.23 8.01 -11.14
N GLY A 27 16.04 8.78 -10.07
CA GLY A 27 17.13 9.42 -9.31
C GLY A 27 17.86 8.52 -8.30
N LEU A 28 17.36 7.29 -8.05
CA LEU A 28 17.99 6.35 -7.12
C LEU A 28 19.11 5.56 -7.80
N THR A 29 20.26 5.46 -7.12
CA THR A 29 21.39 4.59 -7.51
C THR A 29 21.75 3.61 -6.39
N THR A 30 22.22 2.41 -6.74
CA THR A 30 22.67 1.40 -5.75
C THR A 30 23.83 1.91 -4.90
N LYS A 31 24.71 2.74 -5.48
CA LYS A 31 25.84 3.37 -4.78
C LYS A 31 25.36 4.30 -3.65
N GLU A 32 24.35 5.12 -3.91
CA GLU A 32 23.76 6.02 -2.90
C GLU A 32 23.01 5.27 -1.81
N VAL A 33 22.28 4.20 -2.19
CA VAL A 33 21.62 3.32 -1.21
C VAL A 33 22.65 2.68 -0.29
N ALA A 34 23.73 2.11 -0.85
CA ALA A 34 24.79 1.51 -0.06
C ALA A 34 25.41 2.51 0.92
N ALA A 35 25.77 3.71 0.42
CA ALA A 35 26.33 4.79 1.23
C ALA A 35 25.38 5.19 2.39
N ARG A 36 24.09 5.40 2.11
CA ARG A 36 23.07 5.75 3.11
C ARG A 36 22.90 4.66 4.17
N ALA A 37 22.97 3.41 3.77
CA ALA A 37 22.86 2.26 4.67
C ALA A 37 24.13 1.96 5.46
N GLY A 38 25.25 2.64 5.17
CA GLY A 38 26.56 2.42 5.80
C GLY A 38 27.31 1.20 5.27
N PHE A 39 27.12 0.86 3.99
CA PHE A 39 27.76 -0.27 3.31
C PHE A 39 28.52 0.17 2.05
N SER A 40 29.45 -0.65 1.57
CA SER A 40 30.01 -0.50 0.24
C SER A 40 29.01 -0.94 -0.85
N ASN A 41 29.16 -0.42 -2.06
CA ASN A 41 28.33 -0.87 -3.18
C ASN A 41 28.53 -2.38 -3.48
N GLY A 42 29.76 -2.91 -3.30
CA GLY A 42 30.03 -4.34 -3.43
C GLY A 42 29.26 -5.18 -2.41
N ALA A 43 29.14 -4.73 -1.15
CA ALA A 43 28.34 -5.40 -0.14
C ALA A 43 26.83 -5.38 -0.49
N LEU A 44 26.32 -4.28 -1.04
CA LEU A 44 24.94 -4.22 -1.53
C LEU A 44 24.73 -5.20 -2.69
N MET A 45 25.61 -5.21 -3.68
CA MET A 45 25.51 -6.10 -4.86
C MET A 45 25.59 -7.59 -4.49
N HIS A 46 26.16 -7.93 -3.34
CA HIS A 46 26.10 -9.29 -2.80
C HIS A 46 24.68 -9.68 -2.33
N HIS A 47 23.88 -8.73 -1.89
CA HIS A 47 22.49 -8.95 -1.48
C HIS A 47 21.47 -8.79 -2.61
N PHE A 48 21.74 -7.91 -3.58
CA PHE A 48 20.82 -7.55 -4.66
C PHE A 48 21.61 -7.37 -5.95
N SER A 49 21.38 -8.23 -6.93
CA SER A 49 22.14 -8.27 -8.18
C SER A 49 21.90 -7.05 -9.07
N THR A 50 20.70 -6.48 -9.00
CA THR A 50 20.29 -5.32 -9.81
C THR A 50 19.59 -4.25 -8.97
N LYS A 51 19.48 -3.04 -9.51
CA LYS A 51 18.62 -1.98 -8.95
C LYS A 51 17.16 -2.43 -8.88
N ALA A 52 16.69 -3.16 -9.89
CA ALA A 52 15.32 -3.70 -9.93
C ALA A 52 15.07 -4.67 -8.78
N ASP A 53 15.98 -5.64 -8.54
CA ASP A 53 15.87 -6.60 -7.42
C ASP A 53 15.80 -5.89 -6.07
N LEU A 54 16.65 -4.88 -5.88
CA LEU A 54 16.67 -4.08 -4.66
C LEU A 54 15.33 -3.35 -4.43
N VAL A 55 14.80 -2.71 -5.47
CA VAL A 55 13.56 -1.93 -5.39
C VAL A 55 12.34 -2.83 -5.22
N ILE A 56 12.29 -3.97 -5.92
CA ILE A 56 11.22 -4.97 -5.73
C ILE A 56 11.24 -5.51 -4.30
N ALA A 57 12.41 -5.84 -3.77
CA ALA A 57 12.53 -6.29 -2.38
C ALA A 57 12.14 -5.20 -1.36
N ALA A 58 12.44 -3.93 -1.64
CA ALA A 58 11.97 -2.81 -0.81
C ALA A 58 10.44 -2.67 -0.83
N GLY A 59 9.83 -2.88 -2.00
CA GLY A 59 8.38 -2.95 -2.13
C GLY A 59 7.77 -4.10 -1.35
N ALA A 60 8.30 -5.31 -1.49
CA ALA A 60 7.84 -6.47 -0.72
C ALA A 60 7.86 -6.18 0.78
N HIS A 61 8.94 -5.56 1.29
CA HIS A 61 9.05 -5.17 2.69
C HIS A 61 7.97 -4.16 3.13
N ILE A 62 7.61 -3.18 2.30
CA ILE A 62 6.51 -2.24 2.58
C ILE A 62 5.18 -2.99 2.64
N TYR A 63 4.88 -3.80 1.64
CA TYR A 63 3.58 -4.44 1.50
C TYR A 63 3.36 -5.59 2.49
N GLU A 64 4.42 -6.30 2.91
CA GLU A 64 4.36 -7.26 4.04
C GLU A 64 3.86 -6.56 5.30
N ARG A 65 4.40 -5.38 5.62
CA ARG A 65 3.96 -4.58 6.76
C ARG A 65 2.51 -4.10 6.61
N HIS A 66 2.09 -3.73 5.40
CA HIS A 66 0.69 -3.36 5.14
C HIS A 66 -0.25 -4.55 5.36
N ILE A 67 0.14 -5.77 4.95
CA ILE A 67 -0.65 -6.99 5.18
C ILE A 67 -0.76 -7.29 6.67
N GLU A 68 0.34 -7.22 7.41
CA GLU A 68 0.34 -7.46 8.86
C GLU A 68 -0.57 -6.47 9.59
N GLU A 69 -0.44 -5.17 9.28
CA GLU A 69 -1.27 -4.12 9.87
C GLU A 69 -2.74 -4.25 9.47
N GLY A 70 -3.02 -4.49 8.19
CA GLY A 70 -4.37 -4.74 7.69
C GLY A 70 -5.04 -5.92 8.39
N ARG A 71 -4.32 -7.03 8.61
CA ARG A 71 -4.81 -8.18 9.39
C ARG A 71 -5.12 -7.79 10.83
N ARG A 72 -4.22 -7.05 11.48
CA ARG A 72 -4.39 -6.59 12.85
C ARG A 72 -5.62 -5.70 13.00
N ILE A 73 -5.79 -4.73 12.10
CA ILE A 73 -6.93 -3.81 12.11
C ILE A 73 -8.23 -4.57 11.83
N ALA A 74 -8.26 -5.41 10.79
CA ALA A 74 -9.44 -6.18 10.39
C ALA A 74 -9.89 -7.22 11.44
N ALA A 75 -8.99 -7.68 12.30
CA ALA A 75 -9.29 -8.58 13.42
C ALA A 75 -9.77 -7.85 14.68
N SER A 76 -9.65 -6.53 14.75
CA SER A 76 -9.93 -5.74 15.95
C SER A 76 -11.42 -5.73 16.32
N PRO A 77 -11.78 -5.50 17.60
CA PRO A 77 -13.17 -5.27 18.02
C PRO A 77 -13.83 -4.10 17.26
N ALA A 78 -13.06 -3.05 16.96
CA ALA A 78 -13.56 -1.90 16.21
C ALA A 78 -14.02 -2.30 14.78
N ALA A 79 -13.29 -3.17 14.09
CA ALA A 79 -13.67 -3.66 12.77
C ALA A 79 -14.91 -4.57 12.79
N ARG A 80 -15.20 -5.24 13.90
CA ARG A 80 -16.45 -6.03 14.07
C ARG A 80 -17.67 -5.12 14.19
N THR A 81 -17.53 -3.96 14.84
CA THR A 81 -18.62 -3.01 15.04
C THR A 81 -18.79 -2.09 13.81
N ASP A 82 -17.70 -1.64 13.23
CA ASP A 82 -17.68 -0.70 12.10
C ASP A 82 -16.52 -1.03 11.14
N PRO A 83 -16.70 -2.03 10.26
CA PRO A 83 -15.67 -2.47 9.34
C PRO A 83 -15.26 -1.38 8.34
N LEU A 84 -16.20 -0.51 7.92
CA LEU A 84 -15.93 0.57 6.99
C LEU A 84 -15.00 1.63 7.61
N LYS A 85 -15.27 2.03 8.85
CA LYS A 85 -14.40 2.98 9.57
C LYS A 85 -13.00 2.40 9.77
N ALA A 86 -12.91 1.13 10.14
CA ALA A 86 -11.62 0.44 10.30
C ALA A 86 -10.87 0.33 8.97
N PHE A 87 -11.56 0.02 7.87
CA PHE A 87 -11.00 -0.05 6.53
C PHE A 87 -10.51 1.31 6.02
N ILE A 88 -11.28 2.38 6.26
CA ILE A 88 -10.85 3.74 5.94
C ILE A 88 -9.54 4.09 6.68
N ALA A 89 -9.43 3.74 7.97
CA ALA A 89 -8.20 3.99 8.72
C ALA A 89 -7.00 3.22 8.16
N ASP A 90 -7.18 1.97 7.74
CA ASP A 90 -6.15 1.19 7.05
C ASP A 90 -5.75 1.83 5.71
N CYS A 91 -6.73 2.24 4.91
CA CYS A 91 -6.49 2.95 3.65
C CYS A 91 -5.74 4.28 3.86
N GLU A 92 -6.07 5.06 4.91
CA GLU A 92 -5.32 6.28 5.24
C GLU A 92 -3.85 5.99 5.54
N ASN A 93 -3.56 4.94 6.32
CA ASN A 93 -2.19 4.52 6.63
C ASN A 93 -1.40 4.14 5.37
N VAL A 94 -2.02 3.41 4.45
CA VAL A 94 -1.38 2.95 3.20
C VAL A 94 -1.21 4.08 2.20
N TYR A 95 -2.27 4.85 1.92
CA TYR A 95 -2.31 5.77 0.78
C TYR A 95 -2.04 7.23 1.14
N LEU A 96 -2.28 7.65 2.38
CA LEU A 96 -1.97 9.00 2.86
C LEU A 96 -0.76 9.04 3.81
N GLY A 97 -0.14 7.87 4.05
CA GLY A 97 1.06 7.70 4.84
C GLY A 97 2.35 7.86 4.03
N SER A 98 3.49 7.67 4.70
CA SER A 98 4.83 7.86 4.13
C SER A 98 5.22 6.83 3.06
N SER A 99 4.54 5.68 3.01
CA SER A 99 4.81 4.63 2.02
C SER A 99 4.19 4.89 0.65
N PHE A 100 3.28 5.87 0.51
CA PHE A 100 2.57 6.12 -0.74
C PHE A 100 3.51 6.54 -1.88
N ILE A 101 4.40 7.51 -1.62
CA ILE A 101 5.34 7.98 -2.65
C ILE A 101 6.26 6.87 -3.14
N PRO A 102 7.03 6.15 -2.29
CA PRO A 102 7.90 5.08 -2.76
C PRO A 102 7.14 3.96 -3.51
N THR A 103 5.94 3.58 -3.06
CA THR A 103 5.16 2.55 -3.78
C THR A 103 4.63 3.05 -5.13
N THR A 104 4.27 4.33 -5.24
CA THR A 104 3.87 4.95 -6.51
C THR A 104 5.03 5.01 -7.49
N GLU A 105 6.22 5.42 -7.05
CA GLU A 105 7.45 5.42 -7.86
C GLU A 105 7.76 4.02 -8.41
N MET A 106 7.59 2.99 -7.60
CA MET A 106 7.78 1.60 -8.04
C MET A 106 6.75 1.18 -9.09
N MET A 107 5.46 1.54 -8.93
CA MET A 107 4.41 1.23 -9.91
C MET A 107 4.68 1.92 -11.25
N VAL A 108 5.12 3.17 -11.22
CA VAL A 108 5.46 3.93 -12.45
C VAL A 108 6.68 3.32 -13.12
N ALA A 109 7.73 2.97 -12.36
CA ALA A 109 8.91 2.33 -12.88
C ALA A 109 8.61 0.94 -13.49
N ALA A 110 7.84 0.12 -12.80
CA ALA A 110 7.46 -1.22 -13.28
C ALA A 110 6.69 -1.20 -14.61
N ARG A 111 5.99 -0.10 -14.92
CA ARG A 111 5.31 0.07 -16.21
C ARG A 111 6.28 0.15 -17.40
N SER A 112 7.47 0.70 -17.20
CA SER A 112 8.44 1.00 -18.28
C SER A 112 9.75 0.23 -18.19
N ASP A 113 10.08 -0.37 -17.05
CA ASP A 113 11.30 -1.16 -16.84
C ASP A 113 10.96 -2.67 -16.99
N PRO A 114 11.45 -3.34 -18.05
CA PRO A 114 11.18 -4.77 -18.28
C PRO A 114 11.66 -5.68 -17.15
N LEU A 115 12.73 -5.30 -16.42
CA LEU A 115 13.26 -6.08 -15.30
C LEU A 115 12.34 -6.02 -14.07
N MET A 116 11.54 -4.96 -13.96
CA MET A 116 10.59 -4.78 -12.87
C MET A 116 9.19 -5.30 -13.20
N HIS A 117 8.77 -5.24 -14.47
CA HIS A 117 7.37 -5.43 -14.87
C HIS A 117 6.78 -6.76 -14.38
N ALA A 118 7.32 -7.89 -14.83
CA ALA A 118 6.73 -9.20 -14.52
C ALA A 118 6.85 -9.58 -13.03
N PRO A 119 8.00 -9.40 -12.34
CA PRO A 119 8.09 -9.68 -10.90
C PRO A 119 7.17 -8.78 -10.07
N PHE A 120 7.08 -7.49 -10.42
CA PHE A 120 6.22 -6.55 -9.69
C PHE A 120 4.74 -6.85 -9.90
N ASP A 121 4.32 -7.21 -11.12
CA ASP A 121 2.92 -7.55 -11.41
C ASP A 121 2.48 -8.83 -10.68
N ALA A 122 3.31 -9.88 -10.66
CA ALA A 122 3.04 -11.10 -9.90
C ALA A 122 2.87 -10.79 -8.40
N PHE A 123 3.81 -10.04 -7.84
CA PHE A 123 3.79 -9.62 -6.46
C PHE A 123 2.54 -8.77 -6.11
N MET A 124 2.16 -7.83 -6.97
CA MET A 124 0.97 -6.99 -6.77
C MET A 124 -0.34 -7.76 -6.87
N ARG A 125 -0.41 -8.81 -7.68
CA ARG A 125 -1.59 -9.70 -7.70
C ARG A 125 -1.77 -10.39 -6.35
N ASP A 126 -0.69 -10.96 -5.80
CA ASP A 126 -0.73 -11.65 -4.51
C ASP A 126 -1.09 -10.72 -3.35
N TYR A 127 -0.49 -9.52 -3.33
CA TYR A 127 -0.82 -8.49 -2.36
C TYR A 127 -2.30 -8.09 -2.41
N ARG A 128 -2.82 -7.78 -3.61
CA ARG A 128 -4.23 -7.37 -3.79
C ARG A 128 -5.19 -8.48 -3.39
N SER A 129 -4.90 -9.73 -3.79
CA SER A 129 -5.71 -10.89 -3.40
C SER A 129 -5.74 -11.05 -1.89
N THR A 130 -4.57 -11.01 -1.24
CA THR A 130 -4.45 -11.15 0.22
C THR A 130 -5.21 -10.05 0.96
N MET A 131 -5.04 -8.79 0.58
CA MET A 131 -5.73 -7.66 1.23
C MET A 131 -7.24 -7.71 0.99
N ASN A 132 -7.68 -8.07 -0.23
CA ASN A 132 -9.09 -8.26 -0.51
C ASN A 132 -9.70 -9.33 0.39
N ASP A 133 -9.07 -10.49 0.53
CA ASP A 133 -9.54 -11.58 1.38
C ASP A 133 -9.63 -11.19 2.86
N ILE A 134 -8.65 -10.44 3.35
CA ILE A 134 -8.64 -9.93 4.73
C ILE A 134 -9.89 -9.07 4.97
N TRP A 135 -10.13 -8.09 4.11
CA TRP A 135 -11.20 -7.13 4.30
C TRP A 135 -12.57 -7.68 3.93
N MET A 136 -12.70 -8.50 2.88
CA MET A 136 -13.94 -9.22 2.58
C MET A 136 -14.43 -10.02 3.79
N LYS A 137 -13.54 -10.80 4.42
CA LYS A 137 -13.86 -11.56 5.63
C LYS A 137 -14.27 -10.65 6.80
N ALA A 138 -13.65 -9.48 6.95
CA ALA A 138 -14.04 -8.53 8.01
C ALA A 138 -15.43 -7.94 7.79
N PHE A 139 -15.75 -7.50 6.57
CA PHE A 139 -17.06 -6.98 6.22
C PHE A 139 -18.17 -8.04 6.33
N MET A 140 -17.92 -9.24 5.81
CA MET A 140 -18.91 -10.34 5.91
C MET A 140 -19.19 -10.75 7.37
N ARG A 141 -18.17 -10.77 8.24
CA ARG A 141 -18.37 -11.00 9.69
C ARG A 141 -19.22 -9.92 10.36
N ALA A 142 -19.22 -8.71 9.83
CA ALA A 142 -20.06 -7.61 10.30
C ALA A 142 -21.45 -7.57 9.64
N GLY A 143 -21.83 -8.61 8.88
CA GLY A 143 -23.17 -8.76 8.29
C GLY A 143 -23.35 -8.16 6.90
N TYR A 144 -22.28 -7.73 6.21
CA TYR A 144 -22.37 -7.33 4.80
C TYR A 144 -22.50 -8.57 3.91
N SER A 145 -23.32 -8.48 2.85
CA SER A 145 -23.24 -9.46 1.76
C SER A 145 -21.93 -9.33 0.99
N GLU A 146 -21.54 -10.36 0.25
CA GLU A 146 -20.34 -10.35 -0.59
C GLU A 146 -20.37 -9.17 -1.59
N GLU A 147 -21.52 -8.95 -2.25
CA GLU A 147 -21.69 -7.84 -3.20
C GLU A 147 -21.55 -6.48 -2.52
N GLN A 148 -22.14 -6.30 -1.33
CA GLN A 148 -22.02 -5.08 -0.55
C GLN A 148 -20.57 -4.84 -0.11
N ALA A 149 -19.91 -5.85 0.44
CA ALA A 149 -18.52 -5.78 0.88
C ALA A 149 -17.58 -5.41 -0.29
N SER A 150 -17.70 -6.10 -1.41
CA SER A 150 -16.90 -5.84 -2.61
C SER A 150 -17.07 -4.40 -3.11
N PHE A 151 -18.31 -3.94 -3.24
CA PHE A 151 -18.57 -2.56 -3.68
C PHE A 151 -18.01 -1.53 -2.70
N THR A 152 -18.24 -1.70 -1.40
CA THR A 152 -17.77 -0.78 -0.36
C THR A 152 -16.25 -0.70 -0.31
N ILE A 153 -15.56 -1.84 -0.38
CA ILE A 153 -14.11 -1.93 -0.45
C ILE A 153 -13.58 -1.20 -1.70
N MET A 154 -14.09 -1.54 -2.88
CA MET A 154 -13.59 -0.98 -4.13
C MET A 154 -13.84 0.53 -4.25
N SER A 155 -15.05 0.99 -3.92
CA SER A 155 -15.37 2.43 -3.97
C SER A 155 -14.54 3.24 -2.97
N THR A 156 -14.34 2.74 -1.75
CA THR A 156 -13.47 3.37 -0.76
C THR A 156 -12.03 3.45 -1.25
N LEU A 157 -11.51 2.35 -1.83
CA LEU A 157 -10.16 2.34 -2.40
C LEU A 157 -9.98 3.37 -3.53
N TYR A 158 -10.95 3.50 -4.44
CA TYR A 158 -10.86 4.48 -5.53
C TYR A 158 -10.90 5.91 -5.01
N ILE A 159 -11.75 6.20 -4.01
CA ILE A 159 -11.81 7.50 -3.35
C ILE A 159 -10.47 7.85 -2.70
N VAL A 160 -9.94 6.96 -1.85
CA VAL A 160 -8.69 7.23 -1.11
C VAL A 160 -7.49 7.32 -2.04
N ARG A 161 -7.42 6.49 -3.07
CA ARG A 161 -6.36 6.57 -4.10
C ARG A 161 -6.41 7.87 -4.88
N GLY A 162 -7.59 8.34 -5.24
CA GLY A 162 -7.75 9.65 -5.87
C GLY A 162 -7.25 10.78 -4.97
N MET A 163 -7.58 10.75 -3.68
CA MET A 163 -7.07 11.70 -2.69
C MET A 163 -5.54 11.63 -2.56
N ALA A 164 -4.98 10.40 -2.55
CA ALA A 164 -3.55 10.19 -2.45
C ALA A 164 -2.80 10.79 -3.66
N ILE A 165 -3.30 10.60 -4.87
CA ILE A 165 -2.73 11.24 -6.06
C ILE A 165 -2.80 12.76 -5.95
N ASN A 166 -3.93 13.34 -5.54
CA ASN A 166 -4.06 14.78 -5.33
C ASN A 166 -3.09 15.30 -4.24
N SER A 167 -2.76 14.49 -3.24
CA SER A 167 -1.86 14.88 -2.16
C SER A 167 -0.41 15.08 -2.60
N LEU A 168 -0.04 14.67 -3.80
CA LEU A 168 1.32 14.86 -4.34
C LEU A 168 1.65 16.35 -4.55
N TRP A 169 0.65 17.18 -4.80
CA TRP A 169 0.84 18.62 -4.98
C TRP A 169 -0.08 19.49 -4.12
N GLN A 170 -1.18 18.96 -3.60
CA GLN A 170 -2.10 19.71 -2.74
C GLN A 170 -2.53 18.85 -1.54
N LYS A 171 -1.64 18.75 -0.55
CA LYS A 171 -1.88 17.94 0.65
C LYS A 171 -2.85 18.67 1.60
N ASN A 172 -4.09 18.18 1.70
CA ASN A 172 -5.10 18.68 2.63
C ASN A 172 -5.74 17.53 3.43
N LEU A 173 -5.00 16.96 4.35
CA LEU A 173 -5.47 15.84 5.18
C LEU A 173 -6.74 16.13 5.97
N PRO A 174 -6.96 17.32 6.58
CA PRO A 174 -8.21 17.63 7.27
C PRO A 174 -9.42 17.55 6.34
N TYR A 175 -9.32 18.06 5.11
CA TYR A 175 -10.38 17.99 4.11
C TYR A 175 -10.65 16.53 3.70
N TYR A 176 -9.61 15.74 3.40
CA TYR A 176 -9.76 14.33 3.01
C TYR A 176 -10.45 13.51 4.11
N ARG A 177 -10.06 13.71 5.37
CA ARG A 177 -10.70 13.05 6.51
C ARG A 177 -12.16 13.49 6.70
N SER A 178 -12.46 14.75 6.45
CA SER A 178 -13.85 15.23 6.48
C SER A 178 -14.69 14.55 5.41
N PHE A 179 -14.19 14.47 4.18
CA PHE A 179 -14.86 13.81 3.08
C PHE A 179 -15.08 12.30 3.36
N LEU A 180 -14.08 11.60 3.89
CA LEU A 180 -14.20 10.17 4.23
C LEU A 180 -15.23 9.91 5.34
N ARG A 181 -15.39 10.85 6.29
CA ARG A 181 -16.48 10.77 7.27
C ARG A 181 -17.87 10.89 6.61
N GLU A 182 -18.03 11.81 5.67
CA GLU A 182 -19.31 11.95 4.93
C GLU A 182 -19.55 10.72 4.01
N TRP A 183 -18.52 10.25 3.32
CA TRP A 183 -18.58 8.99 2.56
C TRP A 183 -19.08 7.82 3.43
N SER A 184 -18.51 7.66 4.62
CA SER A 184 -18.93 6.61 5.55
C SER A 184 -20.40 6.72 5.98
N LYS A 185 -20.94 7.93 6.15
CA LYS A 185 -22.36 8.16 6.45
C LYS A 185 -23.24 7.77 5.27
N ILE A 186 -22.92 8.24 4.06
CA ILE A 186 -23.67 7.96 2.83
C ILE A 186 -23.73 6.46 2.57
N GLU A 187 -22.60 5.76 2.71
CA GLU A 187 -22.54 4.31 2.51
C GLU A 187 -23.45 3.56 3.49
N LYS A 188 -23.42 3.91 4.77
CA LYS A 188 -24.23 3.29 5.83
C LYS A 188 -25.74 3.52 5.68
N THR A 189 -26.17 4.67 5.17
CA THR A 189 -27.61 4.96 4.96
C THR A 189 -28.23 4.12 3.85
N GLY A 190 -27.41 3.37 3.09
CA GLY A 190 -27.91 2.55 1.98
C GLY A 190 -28.42 3.38 0.79
N ALA A 191 -28.13 4.71 0.76
CA ALA A 191 -28.48 5.56 -0.38
C ALA A 191 -27.88 5.03 -1.70
N LEU A 192 -26.74 4.35 -1.62
CA LEU A 192 -26.11 3.66 -2.75
C LEU A 192 -26.77 2.33 -3.11
N LYS A 193 -27.60 1.72 -2.23
CA LYS A 193 -28.34 0.49 -2.56
C LYS A 193 -29.32 0.71 -3.71
N LYS A 194 -29.95 1.89 -3.80
CA LYS A 194 -30.84 2.25 -4.90
C LYS A 194 -30.11 2.47 -6.23
N ALA A 195 -28.92 3.07 -6.18
CA ALA A 195 -28.09 3.29 -7.38
C ALA A 195 -27.52 1.99 -7.97
N ARG A 196 -27.27 0.96 -7.15
CA ARG A 196 -26.75 -0.35 -7.58
C ARG A 196 -27.74 -1.10 -8.49
N ALA A 197 -29.05 -0.96 -8.27
CA ALA A 197 -30.09 -1.59 -9.10
C ALA A 197 -30.17 -0.98 -10.50
N THR A 198 -29.58 0.19 -10.72
CA THR A 198 -29.63 0.95 -11.98
C THR A 198 -28.37 0.76 -12.87
N ILE A 199 -27.30 0.15 -12.33
CA ILE A 199 -26.02 -0.06 -13.03
C ILE A 199 -25.88 -1.49 -13.60
N ARG A 200 -26.91 -2.33 -13.48
CA ARG A 200 -27.00 -3.66 -14.12
C ARG A 200 -27.57 -3.60 -15.52
#